data_1074ee5a85847e1af2b3e718313c180e
#
_entry.id   1074ee5a85847e1af2b3e718313c180e
#
_cell.length_a   1.000
_cell.length_b   1.000
_cell.length_c   1.000
_cell.angle_alpha   90.00
_cell.angle_beta   90.00
_cell.angle_gamma   90.00
#
_symmetry.space_group_name_H-M   'P 1'
#
loop_
_entity.id
_entity.type
_entity.pdbx_description
1 polymer ?
#
loop_
_entity_poly.entity_id
_entity_poly.type
_entity_poly.pdbx_seq_one_letter_code
_entity_poly.pdbx_strand_id
1 'polypeptide(L)'
;MRTRHVWVLAVLLLSWTASPAQTIEPSPPHPEQTDLYPPFDDGLPPHALDVMELISSASSRNPELAAMRDDWRIAQAVIPQMEALPDPVVTAQYAQIPGFANPQFIHRGYVQVGLSQKLPGYGKIPARTRVAELEVEVRHRMYQELLNSVLTEIRNKLVALYLVETKIQIKRKHQLMIDHLIRVTNIRYSVGKGAQPDVVRAQTERTRFESELSELWGKRKKILLRLKYLTGSDDLPAGRAPVPPRPDEIELELDSLLETARLYRPQLWAIRAQIEKAQARRRLAETEDNPDVTLAIMSRWLEYRPDGIMLTASVALPFFNRKSYEYAVIEQEREIEKAEALLNEALAKIEYGIEDRLVEIETANDRYKILEGTHLVQARQLFQGSLKSYETGAYDFDSLIRAQHTLQEVELSMLERETEASLAFAEIEGMVGIVMVPAYQFFDGRMP
;
A
#
# COMPACT_ATOMS: atom_id res chain seq x y z
N MET A 1 -26.75 28.23 -28.59
CA MET A 1 -25.80 29.22 -28.04
C MET A 1 -24.80 28.47 -27.17
N ARG A 2 -23.56 28.47 -27.60
CA ARG A 2 -22.42 27.80 -26.96
C ARG A 2 -21.91 28.63 -25.79
N THR A 3 -21.71 28.03 -24.64
CA THR A 3 -20.75 28.55 -23.66
C THR A 3 -19.90 27.42 -23.14
N ARG A 4 -18.66 27.38 -23.58
CA ARG A 4 -17.53 26.58 -23.11
C ARG A 4 -17.14 27.13 -21.73
N HIS A 5 -17.16 26.31 -20.72
CA HIS A 5 -16.42 26.58 -19.48
C HIS A 5 -15.03 25.94 -19.58
N VAL A 6 -14.09 26.83 -19.81
CA VAL A 6 -12.65 26.61 -19.75
C VAL A 6 -12.30 26.49 -18.26
N TRP A 7 -11.81 25.31 -17.84
CA TRP A 7 -11.17 25.14 -16.55
C TRP A 7 -9.76 25.71 -16.61
N VAL A 8 -9.58 26.84 -15.96
CA VAL A 8 -8.25 27.40 -15.70
C VAL A 8 -7.66 26.66 -14.52
N LEU A 9 -6.75 25.73 -14.79
CA LEU A 9 -5.82 25.20 -13.82
C LEU A 9 -4.84 26.34 -13.47
N ALA A 10 -5.05 26.95 -12.29
CA ALA A 10 -4.06 27.85 -11.69
C ALA A 10 -2.89 27.00 -11.17
N VAL A 11 -1.93 26.75 -12.05
CA VAL A 11 -0.58 26.33 -11.67
C VAL A 11 0.07 27.57 -11.07
N LEU A 12 0.20 27.60 -9.75
CA LEU A 12 1.10 28.51 -9.05
C LEU A 12 2.53 28.13 -9.41
N LEU A 13 2.98 28.56 -10.58
CA LEU A 13 4.39 28.68 -10.91
C LEU A 13 4.96 29.80 -10.03
N LEU A 14 5.49 29.44 -8.86
CA LEU A 14 6.50 30.25 -8.22
C LEU A 14 7.69 30.29 -9.19
N SER A 15 7.78 31.41 -9.90
CA SER A 15 8.92 31.80 -10.72
C SER A 15 10.15 31.93 -9.81
N TRP A 16 10.85 30.82 -9.61
CA TRP A 16 12.21 30.86 -9.14
C TRP A 16 13.07 31.23 -10.33
N THR A 17 13.49 32.47 -10.36
CA THR A 17 14.52 32.95 -11.28
C THR A 17 15.72 32.04 -11.12
N ALA A 18 16.08 31.38 -12.22
CA ALA A 18 17.27 30.56 -12.31
C ALA A 18 18.49 31.43 -11.97
N SER A 19 18.95 31.31 -10.74
CA SER A 19 20.32 31.69 -10.41
C SER A 19 21.23 30.62 -11.05
N PRO A 20 22.35 31.02 -11.69
CA PRO A 20 23.20 30.03 -12.35
C PRO A 20 23.63 29.00 -11.32
N ALA A 21 23.52 27.72 -11.73
CA ALA A 21 23.93 26.57 -10.95
C ALA A 21 25.31 26.84 -10.31
N GLN A 22 25.30 27.21 -9.04
CA GLN A 22 26.43 26.95 -8.20
C GLN A 22 26.51 25.42 -8.12
N THR A 23 27.53 24.87 -8.78
CA THR A 23 28.05 23.56 -8.46
C THR A 23 28.21 23.53 -6.96
N ILE A 24 27.28 22.86 -6.27
CA ILE A 24 27.49 22.50 -4.87
C ILE A 24 28.67 21.55 -4.92
N GLU A 25 29.87 22.09 -4.67
CA GLU A 25 31.00 21.24 -4.32
C GLU A 25 30.53 20.36 -3.17
N PRO A 26 30.72 19.04 -3.24
CA PRO A 26 30.41 18.18 -2.14
C PRO A 26 31.12 18.77 -0.91
N SER A 27 30.41 18.97 0.17
CA SER A 27 30.95 19.45 1.43
C SER A 27 32.26 18.72 1.68
N PRO A 28 33.35 19.42 2.04
CA PRO A 28 34.63 18.78 2.24
C PRO A 28 34.40 17.61 3.20
N PRO A 29 34.93 16.42 2.90
CA PRO A 29 34.80 15.28 3.80
C PRO A 29 35.24 15.75 5.19
N HIS A 30 34.44 15.43 6.19
CA HIS A 30 34.76 15.68 7.59
C HIS A 30 36.24 15.32 7.81
N PRO A 31 37.01 16.11 8.59
CA PRO A 31 38.45 15.97 8.72
C PRO A 31 38.80 14.50 8.94
N GLU A 32 39.63 13.97 8.09
CA GLU A 32 40.10 12.61 7.98
C GLU A 32 39.98 11.84 9.29
N GLN A 33 38.91 11.08 9.44
CA GLN A 33 38.94 9.92 10.31
C GLN A 33 39.98 9.02 9.65
N THR A 34 41.20 9.02 10.16
CA THR A 34 42.17 7.98 9.89
C THR A 34 41.48 6.69 10.26
N ASP A 35 40.87 6.04 9.24
CA ASP A 35 40.33 4.71 9.44
C ASP A 35 41.48 3.84 9.90
N LEU A 36 41.44 3.43 11.15
CA LEU A 36 42.45 2.56 11.79
C LEU A 36 42.56 1.22 11.03
N TYR A 37 41.73 1.01 10.02
CA TYR A 37 41.61 -0.25 9.31
C TYR A 37 41.54 -0.03 7.80
N PRO A 38 42.19 -0.87 7.01
CA PRO A 38 42.12 -0.82 5.53
C PRO A 38 40.68 -1.05 5.05
N PRO A 39 40.33 -0.55 3.85
CA PRO A 39 39.04 -0.85 3.24
C PRO A 39 38.85 -2.37 3.18
N PHE A 40 37.68 -2.83 3.61
CA PHE A 40 37.35 -4.26 3.68
C PHE A 40 36.17 -4.58 2.75
N ASP A 41 36.17 -5.81 2.24
CA ASP A 41 35.04 -6.34 1.51
C ASP A 41 33.92 -6.73 2.51
N ASP A 42 32.80 -6.00 2.47
CA ASP A 42 31.64 -6.30 3.29
C ASP A 42 30.77 -7.45 2.69
N GLY A 43 31.11 -7.93 1.50
CA GLY A 43 30.39 -8.98 0.80
C GLY A 43 29.04 -8.55 0.23
N LEU A 44 28.74 -7.23 0.24
CA LEU A 44 27.52 -6.68 -0.32
C LEU A 44 27.72 -6.27 -1.79
N PRO A 45 26.65 -6.30 -2.63
CA PRO A 45 26.73 -5.85 -4.02
C PRO A 45 27.20 -4.38 -4.12
N PRO A 46 28.00 -4.02 -5.16
CA PRO A 46 28.52 -2.65 -5.28
C PRO A 46 27.46 -1.62 -5.74
N HIS A 47 26.38 -2.06 -6.39
CA HIS A 47 25.38 -1.18 -6.98
C HIS A 47 24.15 -1.07 -6.07
N ALA A 48 23.55 0.12 -6.00
CA ALA A 48 22.27 0.30 -5.33
C ALA A 48 21.11 -0.31 -6.17
N LEU A 49 20.05 -0.75 -5.47
CA LEU A 49 18.80 -1.15 -6.10
C LEU A 49 18.14 0.07 -6.77
N ASP A 50 17.67 -0.11 -8.00
CA ASP A 50 16.87 0.91 -8.66
C ASP A 50 15.43 0.87 -8.13
N VAL A 51 15.07 1.91 -7.35
CA VAL A 51 13.74 2.03 -6.75
C VAL A 51 12.65 2.19 -7.81
N MET A 52 12.95 2.90 -8.92
CA MET A 52 11.97 3.10 -9.99
C MET A 52 11.71 1.80 -10.75
N GLU A 53 12.73 0.97 -10.95
CA GLU A 53 12.55 -0.36 -11.52
C GLU A 53 11.68 -1.24 -10.62
N LEU A 54 11.88 -1.21 -9.29
CA LEU A 54 11.06 -1.95 -8.34
C LEU A 54 9.59 -1.49 -8.37
N ILE A 55 9.35 -0.18 -8.41
CA ILE A 55 8.01 0.41 -8.49
C ILE A 55 7.31 0.03 -9.81
N SER A 56 8.01 0.18 -10.94
CA SER A 56 7.45 -0.15 -12.26
C SER A 56 7.16 -1.65 -12.40
N SER A 57 8.04 -2.49 -11.87
CA SER A 57 7.85 -3.94 -11.82
C SER A 57 6.65 -4.31 -10.95
N ALA A 58 6.52 -3.73 -9.75
CA ALA A 58 5.38 -3.96 -8.87
C ALA A 58 4.06 -3.56 -9.54
N SER A 59 3.97 -2.37 -10.12
CA SER A 59 2.74 -1.89 -10.78
C SER A 59 2.31 -2.74 -11.97
N SER A 60 3.25 -3.37 -12.68
CA SER A 60 2.99 -4.15 -13.88
C SER A 60 2.84 -5.66 -13.64
N ARG A 61 3.58 -6.23 -12.69
CA ARG A 61 3.73 -7.69 -12.51
C ARG A 61 3.16 -8.23 -11.20
N ASN A 62 2.87 -7.37 -10.21
CA ASN A 62 2.31 -7.83 -8.94
C ASN A 62 0.94 -8.50 -9.17
N PRO A 63 0.75 -9.78 -8.78
CA PRO A 63 -0.48 -10.51 -9.05
C PRO A 63 -1.69 -9.98 -8.27
N GLU A 64 -1.48 -9.41 -7.07
CA GLU A 64 -2.54 -8.81 -6.27
C GLU A 64 -3.07 -7.52 -6.92
N LEU A 65 -2.18 -6.67 -7.43
CA LEU A 65 -2.54 -5.50 -8.21
C LEU A 65 -3.22 -5.88 -9.54
N ALA A 66 -2.77 -6.95 -10.19
CA ALA A 66 -3.41 -7.47 -11.41
C ALA A 66 -4.84 -7.93 -11.12
N ALA A 67 -5.08 -8.70 -10.05
CA ALA A 67 -6.41 -9.13 -9.64
C ALA A 67 -7.34 -7.95 -9.36
N MET A 68 -6.88 -6.96 -8.58
CA MET A 68 -7.68 -5.77 -8.26
C MET A 68 -7.99 -4.91 -9.51
N ARG A 69 -7.06 -4.84 -10.46
CA ARG A 69 -7.29 -4.18 -11.76
C ARG A 69 -8.33 -4.92 -12.60
N ASP A 70 -8.33 -6.24 -12.56
CA ASP A 70 -9.34 -7.02 -13.25
C ASP A 70 -10.71 -6.92 -12.55
N ASP A 71 -10.77 -6.81 -11.21
CA ASP A 71 -12.01 -6.47 -10.48
C ASP A 71 -12.60 -5.13 -10.96
N TRP A 72 -11.76 -4.13 -11.18
CA TRP A 72 -12.20 -2.87 -11.77
C TRP A 72 -12.74 -3.06 -13.19
N ARG A 73 -12.09 -3.84 -14.06
CA ARG A 73 -12.57 -4.16 -15.41
C ARG A 73 -13.87 -4.96 -15.38
N ILE A 74 -14.01 -5.88 -14.44
CA ILE A 74 -15.27 -6.63 -14.23
C ILE A 74 -16.40 -5.65 -13.91
N ALA A 75 -16.19 -4.69 -13.02
CA ALA A 75 -17.20 -3.68 -12.72
C ALA A 75 -17.58 -2.85 -13.95
N GLN A 76 -16.62 -2.47 -14.81
CA GLN A 76 -16.90 -1.79 -16.08
C GLN A 76 -17.80 -2.63 -17.01
N ALA A 77 -17.58 -3.94 -17.07
CA ALA A 77 -18.37 -4.85 -17.91
C ALA A 77 -19.81 -5.05 -17.39
N VAL A 78 -20.11 -4.65 -16.15
CA VAL A 78 -21.47 -4.70 -15.57
C VAL A 78 -22.34 -3.55 -16.08
N ILE A 79 -21.78 -2.37 -16.40
CA ILE A 79 -22.55 -1.19 -16.81
C ILE A 79 -23.50 -1.52 -17.98
N PRO A 80 -23.05 -2.05 -19.14
CA PRO A 80 -23.94 -2.34 -20.25
C PRO A 80 -25.00 -3.40 -19.93
N GLN A 81 -24.74 -4.28 -18.96
CA GLN A 81 -25.74 -5.26 -18.49
C GLN A 81 -26.86 -4.58 -17.70
N MET A 82 -26.55 -3.52 -16.96
CA MET A 82 -27.54 -2.75 -16.19
C MET A 82 -28.37 -1.80 -17.07
N GLU A 83 -27.83 -1.36 -18.20
CA GLU A 83 -28.51 -0.54 -19.20
C GLU A 83 -29.51 -1.34 -20.04
N ALA A 84 -29.25 -2.64 -20.21
CA ALA A 84 -30.06 -3.49 -21.07
C ALA A 84 -31.48 -3.71 -20.54
N LEU A 85 -32.43 -3.73 -21.44
CA LEU A 85 -33.76 -4.22 -21.13
C LEU A 85 -33.70 -5.74 -20.86
N PRO A 86 -34.57 -6.27 -19.98
CA PRO A 86 -34.73 -7.71 -19.82
C PRO A 86 -35.07 -8.39 -21.17
N ASP A 87 -34.57 -9.59 -21.36
CA ASP A 87 -34.81 -10.33 -22.59
C ASP A 87 -36.31 -10.57 -22.87
N PRO A 88 -36.75 -10.52 -24.13
CA PRO A 88 -38.10 -10.93 -24.51
C PRO A 88 -38.30 -12.43 -24.27
N VAL A 89 -39.44 -12.77 -23.71
CA VAL A 89 -39.79 -14.16 -23.38
C VAL A 89 -40.76 -14.72 -24.43
N VAL A 90 -40.37 -15.82 -25.07
CA VAL A 90 -41.27 -16.59 -25.93
C VAL A 90 -42.02 -17.60 -25.06
N THR A 91 -43.35 -17.58 -25.14
CA THR A 91 -44.21 -18.50 -24.40
C THR A 91 -45.00 -19.37 -25.39
N ALA A 92 -44.96 -20.68 -25.20
CA ALA A 92 -45.81 -21.61 -25.91
C ALA A 92 -46.66 -22.39 -24.89
N GLN A 93 -47.97 -22.34 -25.05
CA GLN A 93 -48.92 -23.01 -24.17
C GLN A 93 -49.86 -23.89 -24.97
N TYR A 94 -50.13 -25.07 -24.46
CA TYR A 94 -51.22 -25.92 -24.93
C TYR A 94 -52.27 -26.00 -23.81
N ALA A 95 -53.53 -25.72 -24.16
CA ALA A 95 -54.63 -25.85 -23.24
C ALA A 95 -55.76 -26.66 -23.89
N GLN A 96 -56.38 -27.51 -23.10
CA GLN A 96 -57.55 -28.31 -23.52
C GLN A 96 -58.79 -27.79 -22.80
N ILE A 97 -59.83 -27.51 -23.53
CA ILE A 97 -61.13 -27.10 -22.97
C ILE A 97 -61.86 -28.36 -22.49
N PRO A 98 -62.17 -28.48 -21.18
CA PRO A 98 -62.91 -29.62 -20.67
C PRO A 98 -64.34 -29.67 -21.21
N GLY A 99 -64.78 -30.85 -21.63
CA GLY A 99 -66.13 -31.05 -22.28
C GLY A 99 -67.32 -30.74 -21.38
N PHE A 100 -67.14 -30.61 -20.03
CA PHE A 100 -68.21 -30.23 -19.09
C PHE A 100 -68.65 -28.75 -19.22
N ALA A 101 -67.84 -27.89 -19.84
CA ALA A 101 -68.21 -26.50 -20.07
C ALA A 101 -69.09 -26.25 -21.23
N ASN A 102 -69.04 -27.09 -22.31
CA ASN A 102 -69.97 -27.11 -23.48
C ASN A 102 -69.77 -28.39 -24.27
N PRO A 103 -70.81 -29.26 -24.46
CA PRO A 103 -70.71 -30.54 -25.15
C PRO A 103 -70.25 -30.42 -26.61
N GLN A 104 -70.40 -29.24 -27.23
CA GLN A 104 -69.97 -29.00 -28.62
C GLN A 104 -68.43 -28.79 -28.74
N PHE A 105 -67.73 -28.62 -27.64
CA PHE A 105 -66.28 -28.39 -27.58
C PHE A 105 -65.48 -29.55 -26.95
N ILE A 106 -66.07 -30.75 -26.92
CA ILE A 106 -65.44 -31.96 -26.39
C ILE A 106 -64.14 -32.20 -27.14
N HIS A 107 -63.05 -32.16 -26.35
CA HIS A 107 -61.67 -32.45 -26.78
C HIS A 107 -61.00 -31.43 -27.72
N ARG A 108 -61.45 -30.19 -27.81
CA ARG A 108 -60.69 -29.16 -28.55
C ARG A 108 -59.61 -28.59 -27.77
N GLY A 109 -58.37 -28.85 -28.17
CA GLY A 109 -57.17 -28.18 -27.64
C GLY A 109 -56.82 -26.96 -28.50
N TYR A 110 -56.23 -25.93 -27.86
CA TYR A 110 -55.63 -24.85 -28.59
C TYR A 110 -54.19 -24.70 -28.20
N VAL A 111 -53.35 -24.21 -29.10
CA VAL A 111 -52.00 -23.82 -28.91
C VAL A 111 -51.94 -22.31 -28.92
N GLN A 112 -51.26 -21.72 -27.93
CA GLN A 112 -50.92 -20.31 -27.94
C GLN A 112 -49.41 -20.15 -28.03
N VAL A 113 -48.94 -19.29 -28.93
CA VAL A 113 -47.55 -18.88 -29.02
C VAL A 113 -47.51 -17.35 -28.88
N GLY A 114 -46.69 -16.87 -28.02
CA GLY A 114 -46.60 -15.45 -27.74
C GLY A 114 -45.17 -14.97 -27.47
N LEU A 115 -44.98 -13.69 -27.63
CA LEU A 115 -43.79 -12.96 -27.28
C LEU A 115 -44.17 -11.91 -26.21
N SER A 116 -43.46 -11.85 -25.12
CA SER A 116 -43.65 -10.84 -24.09
C SER A 116 -42.36 -10.07 -23.79
N GLN A 117 -42.48 -8.77 -23.56
CA GLN A 117 -41.39 -7.88 -23.20
C GLN A 117 -41.73 -7.20 -21.90
N LYS A 118 -40.87 -7.36 -20.90
CA LYS A 118 -40.93 -6.62 -19.66
C LYS A 118 -40.24 -5.25 -19.82
N LEU A 119 -40.97 -4.19 -19.49
CA LEU A 119 -40.48 -2.81 -19.42
C LEU A 119 -40.40 -2.42 -17.97
N PRO A 120 -39.20 -2.28 -17.39
CA PRO A 120 -39.03 -1.81 -16.03
C PRO A 120 -39.66 -0.45 -15.81
N GLY A 121 -40.13 -0.21 -14.59
CA GLY A 121 -40.75 1.05 -14.17
C GLY A 121 -39.84 2.24 -14.42
N TYR A 122 -40.46 3.41 -14.57
CA TYR A 122 -39.74 4.63 -14.88
C TYR A 122 -38.61 4.90 -13.87
N GLY A 123 -37.40 5.18 -14.37
CA GLY A 123 -36.23 5.51 -13.55
C GLY A 123 -35.43 4.32 -13.06
N LYS A 124 -35.93 3.06 -13.10
CA LYS A 124 -35.21 1.88 -12.59
C LYS A 124 -33.89 1.61 -13.36
N ILE A 125 -33.94 1.63 -14.70
CA ILE A 125 -32.75 1.37 -15.52
C ILE A 125 -31.66 2.43 -15.24
N PRO A 126 -31.90 3.76 -15.39
CA PRO A 126 -30.88 4.75 -15.13
C PRO A 126 -30.38 4.73 -13.65
N ALA A 127 -31.24 4.38 -12.69
CA ALA A 127 -30.83 4.26 -11.31
C ALA A 127 -29.88 3.05 -11.09
N ARG A 128 -30.16 1.88 -11.70
CA ARG A 128 -29.26 0.72 -11.67
C ARG A 128 -27.93 0.99 -12.37
N THR A 129 -27.98 1.62 -13.54
CA THR A 129 -26.78 2.02 -14.29
C THR A 129 -25.92 2.95 -13.45
N ARG A 130 -26.53 3.94 -12.77
CA ARG A 130 -25.79 4.85 -11.88
C ARG A 130 -25.11 4.13 -10.72
N VAL A 131 -25.74 3.13 -10.12
CA VAL A 131 -25.12 2.30 -9.08
C VAL A 131 -23.92 1.53 -9.65
N ALA A 132 -24.04 0.98 -10.88
CA ALA A 132 -22.94 0.26 -11.52
C ALA A 132 -21.76 1.18 -11.89
N GLU A 133 -22.02 2.40 -12.38
CA GLU A 133 -20.99 3.42 -12.62
C GLU A 133 -20.20 3.76 -11.35
N LEU A 134 -20.90 3.96 -10.24
CA LEU A 134 -20.26 4.26 -8.96
C LEU A 134 -19.54 3.05 -8.37
N GLU A 135 -19.96 1.83 -8.67
CA GLU A 135 -19.16 0.63 -8.35
C GLU A 135 -17.83 0.64 -9.07
N VAL A 136 -17.78 1.05 -10.34
CA VAL A 136 -16.53 1.20 -11.11
C VAL A 136 -15.59 2.19 -10.41
N GLU A 137 -16.12 3.34 -9.96
CA GLU A 137 -15.32 4.34 -9.24
C GLU A 137 -14.79 3.78 -7.92
N VAL A 138 -15.63 3.08 -7.14
CA VAL A 138 -15.21 2.42 -5.90
C VAL A 138 -14.06 1.44 -6.17
N ARG A 139 -14.20 0.55 -7.19
CA ARG A 139 -13.15 -0.43 -7.53
C ARG A 139 -11.87 0.22 -8.01
N HIS A 140 -11.97 1.29 -8.79
CA HIS A 140 -10.82 2.06 -9.22
C HIS A 140 -10.06 2.67 -8.02
N ARG A 141 -10.77 3.30 -7.07
CA ARG A 141 -10.14 3.87 -5.87
C ARG A 141 -9.55 2.81 -4.95
N MET A 142 -10.17 1.65 -4.85
CA MET A 142 -9.61 0.50 -4.13
C MET A 142 -8.31 0.00 -4.78
N TYR A 143 -8.24 -0.04 -6.11
CA TYR A 143 -6.99 -0.35 -6.83
C TYR A 143 -5.89 0.66 -6.52
N GLN A 144 -6.21 1.96 -6.52
CA GLN A 144 -5.24 3.01 -6.17
C GLN A 144 -4.75 2.89 -4.72
N GLU A 145 -5.63 2.55 -3.78
CA GLU A 145 -5.24 2.33 -2.39
C GLU A 145 -4.35 1.10 -2.22
N LEU A 146 -4.65 0.00 -2.90
CA LEU A 146 -3.79 -1.17 -2.88
C LEU A 146 -2.41 -0.86 -3.49
N LEU A 147 -2.36 -0.11 -4.59
CA LEU A 147 -1.11 0.35 -5.18
C LEU A 147 -0.30 1.18 -4.17
N ASN A 148 -0.93 2.16 -3.50
CA ASN A 148 -0.29 2.97 -2.46
C ASN A 148 0.26 2.10 -1.32
N SER A 149 -0.50 1.11 -0.86
CA SER A 149 -0.05 0.20 0.22
C SER A 149 1.13 -0.67 -0.20
N VAL A 150 1.13 -1.20 -1.43
CA VAL A 150 2.25 -1.99 -1.99
C VAL A 150 3.51 -1.13 -2.11
N LEU A 151 3.38 0.11 -2.59
CA LEU A 151 4.51 1.04 -2.71
C LEU A 151 5.07 1.43 -1.34
N THR A 152 4.21 1.66 -0.36
CA THR A 152 4.61 1.92 1.03
C THR A 152 5.35 0.72 1.63
N GLU A 153 4.86 -0.50 1.39
CA GLU A 153 5.55 -1.70 1.86
C GLU A 153 6.92 -1.88 1.19
N ILE A 154 7.06 -1.59 -0.11
CA ILE A 154 8.37 -1.63 -0.80
C ILE A 154 9.34 -0.66 -0.12
N ARG A 155 8.93 0.60 0.15
CA ARG A 155 9.78 1.58 0.85
C ARG A 155 10.19 1.08 2.23
N ASN A 156 9.25 0.59 3.03
CA ASN A 156 9.54 0.03 4.35
C ASN A 156 10.55 -1.14 4.28
N LYS A 157 10.45 -1.99 3.24
CA LYS A 157 11.44 -3.07 3.02
C LYS A 157 12.79 -2.56 2.57
N LEU A 158 12.86 -1.47 1.81
CA LEU A 158 14.13 -0.84 1.44
C LEU A 158 14.82 -0.23 2.66
N VAL A 159 14.10 0.47 3.54
CA VAL A 159 14.64 0.96 4.82
C VAL A 159 15.13 -0.19 5.70
N ALA A 160 14.33 -1.25 5.82
CA ALA A 160 14.73 -2.45 6.57
C ALA A 160 15.96 -3.15 5.95
N LEU A 161 16.08 -3.15 4.63
CA LEU A 161 17.26 -3.69 3.94
C LEU A 161 18.50 -2.85 4.24
N TYR A 162 18.38 -1.51 4.18
CA TYR A 162 19.44 -0.59 4.55
C TYR A 162 19.93 -0.83 5.99
N LEU A 163 19.00 -0.95 6.93
CA LEU A 163 19.32 -1.26 8.34
C LEU A 163 20.14 -2.55 8.46
N VAL A 164 19.70 -3.63 7.80
CA VAL A 164 20.38 -4.93 7.88
C VAL A 164 21.75 -4.88 7.21
N GLU A 165 21.88 -4.26 6.04
CA GLU A 165 23.14 -4.15 5.32
C GLU A 165 24.14 -3.28 6.06
N THR A 166 23.73 -2.16 6.64
CA THR A 166 24.61 -1.32 7.46
C THR A 166 24.99 -2.03 8.76
N LYS A 167 24.11 -2.82 9.38
CA LYS A 167 24.47 -3.70 10.51
C LYS A 167 25.55 -4.72 10.11
N ILE A 168 25.46 -5.30 8.91
CA ILE A 168 26.51 -6.20 8.40
C ILE A 168 27.84 -5.45 8.30
N GLN A 169 27.85 -4.24 7.76
CA GLN A 169 29.08 -3.42 7.67
C GLN A 169 29.68 -3.11 9.04
N ILE A 170 28.87 -2.64 9.99
CA ILE A 170 29.32 -2.38 11.36
C ILE A 170 29.88 -3.67 11.99
N LYS A 171 29.16 -4.79 11.89
CA LYS A 171 29.64 -6.08 12.46
C LYS A 171 30.93 -6.57 11.80
N ARG A 172 31.09 -6.41 10.47
CA ARG A 172 32.35 -6.73 9.78
C ARG A 172 33.50 -5.85 10.26
N LYS A 173 33.30 -4.54 10.38
CA LYS A 173 34.27 -3.61 10.94
C LYS A 173 34.73 -4.06 12.33
N HIS A 174 33.78 -4.38 13.22
CA HIS A 174 34.11 -4.87 14.56
C HIS A 174 34.76 -6.26 14.58
N GLN A 175 34.41 -7.13 13.65
CA GLN A 175 35.12 -8.43 13.48
C GLN A 175 36.60 -8.22 13.16
N LEU A 176 36.94 -7.27 12.29
CA LEU A 176 38.35 -6.93 12.00
C LEU A 176 39.08 -6.38 13.24
N MET A 177 38.39 -5.62 14.08
CA MET A 177 38.94 -5.16 15.40
C MET A 177 39.26 -6.39 16.29
N ILE A 178 38.34 -7.35 16.39
CA ILE A 178 38.58 -8.59 17.15
C ILE A 178 39.74 -9.40 16.57
N ASP A 179 39.85 -9.53 15.24
CA ASP A 179 40.98 -10.19 14.61
C ASP A 179 42.34 -9.51 14.95
N HIS A 180 42.32 -8.18 15.06
CA HIS A 180 43.49 -7.45 15.57
C HIS A 180 43.78 -7.79 17.04
N LEU A 181 42.78 -7.81 17.89
CA LEU A 181 42.92 -8.16 19.32
C LEU A 181 43.42 -9.60 19.50
N ILE A 182 42.99 -10.55 18.67
CA ILE A 182 43.53 -11.92 18.68
C ILE A 182 45.03 -11.92 18.39
N ARG A 183 45.50 -11.13 17.44
CA ARG A 183 46.93 -11.01 17.15
C ARG A 183 47.69 -10.43 18.34
N VAL A 184 47.21 -9.35 18.96
CA VAL A 184 47.82 -8.71 20.13
C VAL A 184 47.86 -9.65 21.33
N THR A 185 46.78 -10.36 21.65
CA THR A 185 46.72 -11.32 22.76
C THR A 185 47.68 -12.49 22.54
N ASN A 186 47.76 -13.02 21.29
CA ASN A 186 48.72 -14.10 20.97
C ASN A 186 50.19 -13.66 21.17
N ILE A 187 50.54 -12.44 20.71
CA ILE A 187 51.92 -11.91 20.90
C ILE A 187 52.19 -11.77 22.39
N ARG A 188 51.28 -11.17 23.17
CA ARG A 188 51.46 -11.03 24.62
C ARG A 188 51.62 -12.36 25.35
N TYR A 189 50.81 -13.35 24.96
CA TYR A 189 50.93 -14.70 25.51
C TYR A 189 52.26 -15.35 25.19
N SER A 190 52.74 -15.25 23.91
CA SER A 190 54.01 -15.85 23.48
C SER A 190 55.24 -15.27 24.21
N VAL A 191 55.18 -14.00 24.64
CA VAL A 191 56.26 -13.34 25.43
C VAL A 191 56.05 -13.41 26.94
N GLY A 192 55.06 -14.20 27.42
CA GLY A 192 54.77 -14.41 28.85
C GLY A 192 54.10 -13.21 29.53
N LYS A 193 53.57 -12.23 28.79
CA LYS A 193 52.91 -11.02 29.32
C LYS A 193 51.39 -11.07 29.23
N GLY A 194 50.80 -12.15 28.72
CA GLY A 194 49.38 -12.37 28.59
C GLY A 194 48.94 -13.74 29.13
N ALA A 195 47.65 -13.88 29.43
CA ALA A 195 47.06 -15.13 29.91
C ALA A 195 46.43 -15.92 28.75
N GLN A 196 46.53 -17.26 28.76
CA GLN A 196 45.87 -18.14 27.78
C GLN A 196 44.34 -17.90 27.68
N PRO A 197 43.60 -17.68 28.79
CA PRO A 197 42.17 -17.35 28.73
C PRO A 197 41.82 -16.14 27.88
N ASP A 198 42.68 -15.13 27.78
CA ASP A 198 42.46 -13.91 26.98
C ASP A 198 42.42 -14.27 25.48
N VAL A 199 43.30 -15.17 25.03
CA VAL A 199 43.32 -15.67 23.64
C VAL A 199 42.02 -16.42 23.32
N VAL A 200 41.61 -17.31 24.23
CA VAL A 200 40.36 -18.09 24.05
C VAL A 200 39.14 -17.19 24.02
N ARG A 201 39.07 -16.17 24.87
CA ARG A 201 37.99 -15.17 24.89
C ARG A 201 37.93 -14.40 23.58
N ALA A 202 39.07 -13.91 23.08
CA ALA A 202 39.12 -13.21 21.80
C ALA A 202 38.61 -14.10 20.61
N GLN A 203 38.98 -15.39 20.62
CA GLN A 203 38.48 -16.37 19.63
C GLN A 203 36.96 -16.60 19.78
N THR A 204 36.47 -16.67 21.02
CA THR A 204 35.02 -16.81 21.30
C THR A 204 34.24 -15.62 20.77
N GLU A 205 34.75 -14.40 21.00
CA GLU A 205 34.14 -13.18 20.44
C GLU A 205 34.11 -13.20 18.90
N ARG A 206 35.17 -13.65 18.24
CA ARG A 206 35.19 -13.82 16.80
C ARG A 206 34.08 -14.77 16.30
N THR A 207 33.95 -15.91 16.94
CA THR A 207 32.91 -16.89 16.61
C THR A 207 31.49 -16.33 16.82
N ARG A 208 31.31 -15.49 17.86
CA ARG A 208 30.06 -14.77 18.09
C ARG A 208 29.72 -13.85 16.91
N PHE A 209 30.69 -13.06 16.41
CA PHE A 209 30.48 -12.22 15.23
C PHE A 209 30.10 -13.03 13.99
N GLU A 210 30.72 -14.18 13.77
CA GLU A 210 30.37 -15.08 12.63
C GLU A 210 28.92 -15.56 12.72
N SER A 211 28.44 -15.93 13.91
CA SER A 211 27.06 -16.30 14.13
C SER A 211 26.09 -15.16 13.88
N GLU A 212 26.37 -13.98 14.42
CA GLU A 212 25.54 -12.77 14.24
C GLU A 212 25.48 -12.33 12.77
N LEU A 213 26.61 -12.38 12.05
CA LEU A 213 26.66 -12.10 10.63
C LEU A 213 25.82 -13.12 9.81
N SER A 214 25.88 -14.40 10.14
CA SER A 214 25.06 -15.43 9.49
C SER A 214 23.55 -15.13 9.67
N GLU A 215 23.14 -14.70 10.85
CA GLU A 215 21.76 -14.29 11.12
C GLU A 215 21.34 -13.07 10.27
N LEU A 216 22.22 -12.05 10.19
CA LEU A 216 21.96 -10.84 9.40
C LEU A 216 21.83 -11.15 7.90
N TRP A 217 22.69 -12.03 7.36
CA TRP A 217 22.57 -12.51 5.98
C TRP A 217 21.24 -13.25 5.75
N GLY A 218 20.78 -14.03 6.71
CA GLY A 218 19.46 -14.66 6.69
C GLY A 218 18.33 -13.63 6.65
N LYS A 219 18.41 -12.56 7.47
CA LYS A 219 17.45 -11.45 7.50
C LYS A 219 17.44 -10.71 6.15
N ARG A 220 18.63 -10.38 5.59
CA ARG A 220 18.76 -9.79 4.26
C ARG A 220 18.03 -10.61 3.19
N LYS A 221 18.27 -11.90 3.14
CA LYS A 221 17.63 -12.81 2.19
C LYS A 221 16.10 -12.79 2.32
N LYS A 222 15.57 -12.80 3.55
CA LYS A 222 14.11 -12.71 3.79
C LYS A 222 13.51 -11.42 3.26
N ILE A 223 14.20 -10.29 3.44
CA ILE A 223 13.74 -8.98 2.92
C ILE A 223 13.73 -9.00 1.39
N LEU A 224 14.79 -9.48 0.76
CA LEU A 224 14.84 -9.59 -0.71
C LEU A 224 13.76 -10.53 -1.26
N LEU A 225 13.45 -11.63 -0.58
CA LEU A 225 12.33 -12.50 -0.95
C LEU A 225 10.98 -11.77 -0.86
N ARG A 226 10.80 -10.91 0.15
CA ARG A 226 9.58 -10.11 0.23
C ARG A 226 9.50 -9.05 -0.87
N LEU A 227 10.61 -8.38 -1.19
CA LEU A 227 10.69 -7.46 -2.34
C LEU A 227 10.39 -8.19 -3.66
N LYS A 228 10.94 -9.39 -3.88
CA LYS A 228 10.62 -10.24 -5.02
C LYS A 228 9.11 -10.51 -5.13
N TYR A 229 8.46 -10.86 -4.02
CA TYR A 229 7.02 -11.09 -3.99
C TYR A 229 6.23 -9.81 -4.33
N LEU A 230 6.60 -8.68 -3.75
CA LEU A 230 5.92 -7.39 -3.98
C LEU A 230 6.08 -6.89 -5.42
N THR A 231 7.23 -7.12 -6.02
CA THR A 231 7.50 -6.71 -7.41
C THR A 231 6.98 -7.69 -8.45
N GLY A 232 6.58 -8.91 -8.06
CA GLY A 232 6.21 -9.96 -9.00
C GLY A 232 7.35 -10.39 -9.94
N SER A 233 8.60 -10.09 -9.57
CA SER A 233 9.79 -10.45 -10.36
C SER A 233 10.19 -11.89 -10.10
N ASP A 234 10.65 -12.61 -11.13
CA ASP A 234 11.16 -13.97 -10.95
C ASP A 234 12.56 -14.01 -10.34
N ASP A 235 13.32 -12.94 -10.48
CA ASP A 235 14.65 -12.80 -9.93
C ASP A 235 14.67 -11.96 -8.64
N LEU A 236 15.58 -12.30 -7.73
CA LEU A 236 15.88 -11.45 -6.57
C LEU A 236 16.59 -10.19 -7.05
N PRO A 237 16.22 -9.00 -6.55
CA PRO A 237 16.95 -7.78 -6.86
C PRO A 237 18.43 -7.93 -6.51
N ALA A 238 19.31 -7.65 -7.48
CA ALA A 238 20.75 -7.65 -7.28
C ALA A 238 21.21 -6.23 -6.97
N GLY A 239 21.48 -5.93 -5.71
CA GLY A 239 21.92 -4.59 -5.31
C GLY A 239 21.92 -4.39 -3.81
N ARG A 240 22.42 -3.21 -3.40
CA ARG A 240 22.32 -2.68 -2.03
C ARG A 240 21.03 -1.88 -1.86
N ALA A 241 20.60 -1.76 -0.64
CA ALA A 241 19.57 -0.79 -0.31
C ALA A 241 20.06 0.64 -0.62
N PRO A 242 19.21 1.49 -1.23
CA PRO A 242 19.49 2.91 -1.31
C PRO A 242 19.52 3.52 0.09
N VAL A 243 20.28 4.60 0.25
CA VAL A 243 20.28 5.36 1.52
C VAL A 243 18.89 6.00 1.69
N PRO A 244 18.19 5.76 2.79
CA PRO A 244 16.89 6.34 2.99
C PRO A 244 16.99 7.86 3.24
N PRO A 245 15.95 8.65 2.92
CA PRO A 245 15.91 10.07 3.22
C PRO A 245 15.91 10.30 4.74
N ARG A 246 16.57 11.37 5.17
CA ARG A 246 16.59 11.82 6.57
C ARG A 246 15.47 12.85 6.79
N PRO A 247 14.52 12.58 7.67
CA PRO A 247 13.40 13.49 7.91
C PRO A 247 13.75 14.75 8.71
N ASP A 248 14.93 14.82 9.34
CA ASP A 248 15.42 16.01 10.05
C ASP A 248 15.75 17.20 9.13
N GLU A 249 15.88 16.95 7.84
CA GLU A 249 16.08 17.99 6.81
C GLU A 249 14.75 18.51 6.23
N ILE A 250 13.59 17.96 6.66
CA ILE A 250 12.27 18.25 6.08
C ILE A 250 11.37 18.86 7.16
N GLU A 251 10.80 20.03 6.89
CA GLU A 251 9.81 20.66 7.75
C GLU A 251 8.46 19.95 7.61
N LEU A 252 8.08 19.19 8.62
CA LEU A 252 6.85 18.38 8.65
C LEU A 252 5.84 19.05 9.59
N GLU A 253 4.85 19.74 9.02
CA GLU A 253 3.77 20.37 9.77
C GLU A 253 2.50 19.50 9.70
N LEU A 254 1.92 19.16 10.87
CA LEU A 254 0.76 18.27 10.98
C LEU A 254 -0.41 18.73 10.12
N ASP A 255 -0.78 20.01 10.21
CA ASP A 255 -1.94 20.55 9.48
C ASP A 255 -1.77 20.44 7.96
N SER A 256 -0.58 20.73 7.46
CA SER A 256 -0.23 20.60 6.03
C SER A 256 -0.31 19.15 5.56
N LEU A 257 0.17 18.20 6.38
CA LEU A 257 0.10 16.77 6.09
C LEU A 257 -1.35 16.27 6.07
N LEU A 258 -2.18 16.73 7.00
CA LEU A 258 -3.61 16.37 7.06
C LEU A 258 -4.39 16.93 5.87
N GLU A 259 -4.13 18.17 5.47
CA GLU A 259 -4.74 18.75 4.26
C GLU A 259 -4.34 17.96 3.01
N THR A 260 -3.07 17.62 2.89
CA THR A 260 -2.56 16.83 1.79
C THR A 260 -3.17 15.42 1.76
N ALA A 261 -3.29 14.76 2.91
CA ALA A 261 -3.94 13.46 3.02
C ALA A 261 -5.43 13.53 2.61
N ARG A 262 -6.15 14.57 2.98
CA ARG A 262 -7.56 14.78 2.58
C ARG A 262 -7.73 14.90 1.07
N LEU A 263 -6.71 15.42 0.37
CA LEU A 263 -6.73 15.63 -1.08
C LEU A 263 -6.24 14.41 -1.86
N TYR A 264 -5.22 13.72 -1.38
CA TYR A 264 -4.51 12.71 -2.18
C TYR A 264 -4.68 11.27 -1.69
N ARG A 265 -5.08 11.04 -0.44
CA ARG A 265 -5.21 9.67 0.10
C ARG A 265 -6.28 8.87 -0.64
N PRO A 266 -5.92 7.78 -1.39
CA PRO A 266 -6.87 7.00 -2.17
C PRO A 266 -7.96 6.34 -1.32
N GLN A 267 -7.64 5.93 -0.09
CA GLN A 267 -8.60 5.36 0.85
C GLN A 267 -9.78 6.30 1.13
N LEU A 268 -9.52 7.61 1.33
CA LEU A 268 -10.59 8.58 1.59
C LEU A 268 -11.49 8.76 0.36
N TRP A 269 -10.91 8.74 -0.82
CA TRP A 269 -11.66 8.78 -2.07
C TRP A 269 -12.49 7.51 -2.28
N ALA A 270 -11.96 6.33 -1.92
CA ALA A 270 -12.71 5.07 -1.98
C ALA A 270 -13.95 5.12 -1.07
N ILE A 271 -13.81 5.62 0.17
CA ILE A 271 -14.94 5.76 1.11
C ILE A 271 -15.95 6.79 0.61
N ARG A 272 -15.51 7.94 0.07
CA ARG A 272 -16.42 8.93 -0.54
C ARG A 272 -17.21 8.35 -1.70
N ALA A 273 -16.54 7.59 -2.58
CA ALA A 273 -17.21 6.88 -3.67
C ALA A 273 -18.23 5.82 -3.15
N GLN A 274 -17.95 5.17 -2.02
CA GLN A 274 -18.90 4.28 -1.35
C GLN A 274 -20.12 5.03 -0.82
N ILE A 275 -19.97 6.24 -0.26
CA ILE A 275 -21.06 7.10 0.18
C ILE A 275 -21.95 7.47 -1.04
N GLU A 276 -21.34 7.93 -2.11
CA GLU A 276 -22.07 8.26 -3.36
C GLU A 276 -22.83 7.06 -3.92
N LYS A 277 -22.22 5.87 -3.89
CA LYS A 277 -22.87 4.63 -4.29
C LYS A 277 -24.04 4.26 -3.38
N ALA A 278 -23.92 4.42 -2.06
CA ALA A 278 -25.00 4.19 -1.12
C ALA A 278 -26.18 5.17 -1.36
N GLN A 279 -25.88 6.44 -1.66
CA GLN A 279 -26.87 7.42 -2.06
C GLN A 279 -27.57 7.04 -3.39
N ALA A 280 -26.82 6.52 -4.36
CA ALA A 280 -27.39 6.03 -5.61
C ALA A 280 -28.27 4.78 -5.38
N ARG A 281 -27.88 3.87 -4.47
CA ARG A 281 -28.71 2.71 -4.08
C ARG A 281 -29.99 3.15 -3.37
N ARG A 282 -29.93 4.16 -2.54
CA ARG A 282 -31.15 4.76 -1.94
C ARG A 282 -32.09 5.26 -3.03
N ARG A 283 -31.59 6.01 -4.02
CA ARG A 283 -32.39 6.47 -5.17
C ARG A 283 -32.97 5.31 -5.97
N LEU A 284 -32.21 4.23 -6.15
CA LEU A 284 -32.71 3.00 -6.79
C LEU A 284 -33.85 2.40 -5.97
N ALA A 285 -33.70 2.26 -4.65
CA ALA A 285 -34.73 1.77 -3.75
C ALA A 285 -36.01 2.62 -3.82
N GLU A 286 -35.88 3.96 -3.94
CA GLU A 286 -36.99 4.88 -4.13
C GLU A 286 -37.73 4.68 -5.47
N THR A 287 -37.07 4.11 -6.47
CA THR A 287 -37.71 3.82 -7.76
C THR A 287 -38.31 2.41 -7.86
N GLU A 288 -38.02 1.52 -6.91
CA GLU A 288 -38.51 0.13 -6.96
C GLU A 288 -40.02 0.02 -6.81
N ASP A 289 -40.69 1.02 -6.22
CA ASP A 289 -42.15 1.12 -6.15
C ASP A 289 -42.80 1.59 -7.49
N ASN A 290 -42.02 2.03 -8.49
CA ASN A 290 -42.53 2.33 -9.81
C ASN A 290 -43.00 1.03 -10.50
N PRO A 291 -44.23 1.00 -11.03
CA PRO A 291 -44.77 -0.22 -11.61
C PRO A 291 -44.03 -0.65 -12.88
N ASP A 292 -43.71 -1.93 -12.94
CA ASP A 292 -43.23 -2.56 -14.19
C ASP A 292 -44.41 -2.88 -15.11
N VAL A 293 -44.21 -2.70 -16.41
CA VAL A 293 -45.19 -3.01 -17.43
C VAL A 293 -44.69 -4.17 -18.30
N THR A 294 -45.51 -5.20 -18.48
CA THR A 294 -45.18 -6.28 -19.41
C THR A 294 -46.19 -6.23 -20.58
N LEU A 295 -45.68 -6.07 -21.78
CA LEU A 295 -46.46 -6.15 -23.00
C LEU A 295 -46.29 -7.51 -23.62
N ALA A 296 -47.38 -8.15 -24.03
CA ALA A 296 -47.34 -9.43 -24.71
C ALA A 296 -48.25 -9.44 -25.93
N ILE A 297 -47.78 -10.10 -26.98
CA ILE A 297 -48.57 -10.45 -28.17
C ILE A 297 -48.64 -11.98 -28.27
N MET A 298 -49.82 -12.54 -28.36
CA MET A 298 -50.04 -13.99 -28.46
C MET A 298 -50.90 -14.31 -29.64
N SER A 299 -50.55 -15.34 -30.39
CA SER A 299 -51.39 -15.95 -31.45
C SER A 299 -51.98 -17.24 -30.94
N ARG A 300 -53.29 -17.38 -31.04
CA ARG A 300 -54.01 -18.62 -30.68
C ARG A 300 -54.30 -19.42 -31.91
N TRP A 301 -54.09 -20.73 -31.85
CA TRP A 301 -54.34 -21.69 -32.95
C TRP A 301 -55.29 -22.76 -32.45
N LEU A 302 -56.46 -22.83 -33.07
CA LEU A 302 -57.46 -23.86 -32.82
C LEU A 302 -57.46 -24.81 -33.99
N GLU A 303 -57.32 -26.11 -33.76
CA GLU A 303 -57.29 -27.14 -34.81
C GLU A 303 -56.35 -26.80 -36.01
N TYR A 304 -55.13 -26.33 -35.69
CA TYR A 304 -54.09 -25.95 -36.64
C TYR A 304 -54.39 -24.70 -37.52
N ARG A 305 -55.41 -23.92 -37.14
CA ARG A 305 -55.74 -22.65 -37.82
C ARG A 305 -55.59 -21.50 -36.83
N PRO A 306 -55.05 -20.37 -37.25
CA PRO A 306 -55.03 -19.18 -36.42
C PRO A 306 -56.48 -18.73 -36.12
N ASP A 307 -56.79 -18.65 -34.82
CA ASP A 307 -58.12 -18.29 -34.30
C ASP A 307 -58.17 -16.83 -33.84
N GLY A 308 -57.04 -16.25 -33.49
CA GLY A 308 -56.99 -14.87 -33.08
C GLY A 308 -55.62 -14.41 -32.62
N ILE A 309 -55.48 -13.09 -32.50
CA ILE A 309 -54.33 -12.42 -31.88
C ILE A 309 -54.80 -11.74 -30.58
N MET A 310 -54.05 -11.95 -29.51
CA MET A 310 -54.31 -11.35 -28.22
C MET A 310 -53.17 -10.39 -27.90
N LEU A 311 -53.52 -9.16 -27.55
CA LEU A 311 -52.59 -8.19 -26.98
C LEU A 311 -52.84 -8.08 -25.47
N THR A 312 -51.82 -8.25 -24.69
CA THR A 312 -51.92 -8.18 -23.22
C THR A 312 -50.96 -7.11 -22.67
N ALA A 313 -51.44 -6.26 -21.79
CA ALA A 313 -50.65 -5.38 -21.00
C ALA A 313 -50.85 -5.73 -19.52
N SER A 314 -49.79 -6.10 -18.84
CA SER A 314 -49.80 -6.42 -17.41
C SER A 314 -49.00 -5.39 -16.66
N VAL A 315 -49.56 -4.88 -15.56
CA VAL A 315 -48.89 -3.88 -14.70
C VAL A 315 -48.74 -4.46 -13.30
N ALA A 316 -47.50 -4.48 -12.79
CA ALA A 316 -47.25 -4.85 -11.40
C ALA A 316 -47.66 -3.71 -10.47
N LEU A 317 -48.51 -4.01 -9.48
CA LEU A 317 -49.03 -3.00 -8.56
C LEU A 317 -48.30 -3.07 -7.20
N PRO A 318 -47.37 -2.14 -6.90
CA PRO A 318 -46.48 -2.24 -5.74
C PRO A 318 -47.14 -1.88 -4.39
N PHE A 319 -48.37 -1.32 -4.40
CA PHE A 319 -49.03 -0.78 -3.21
C PHE A 319 -49.38 -1.83 -2.13
N PHE A 320 -49.42 -3.11 -2.46
CA PHE A 320 -49.65 -4.18 -1.48
C PHE A 320 -48.43 -4.45 -0.59
N ASN A 321 -47.23 -4.15 -1.04
CA ASN A 321 -45.97 -4.38 -0.35
C ASN A 321 -45.28 -3.07 0.07
N ARG A 322 -46.05 -2.00 0.27
CA ARG A 322 -45.51 -0.65 0.57
C ARG A 322 -44.46 -0.64 1.67
N LYS A 323 -44.71 -1.38 2.76
CA LYS A 323 -43.76 -1.48 3.86
C LYS A 323 -42.39 -2.03 3.42
N SER A 324 -42.34 -2.98 2.48
CA SER A 324 -41.09 -3.54 1.97
C SER A 324 -40.26 -2.46 1.28
N TYR A 325 -40.88 -1.62 0.46
CA TYR A 325 -40.19 -0.53 -0.24
C TYR A 325 -39.73 0.56 0.73
N GLU A 326 -40.57 0.93 1.72
CA GLU A 326 -40.19 1.90 2.76
C GLU A 326 -38.98 1.41 3.58
N TYR A 327 -38.96 0.14 3.99
CA TYR A 327 -37.84 -0.43 4.72
C TYR A 327 -36.59 -0.61 3.86
N ALA A 328 -36.71 -0.85 2.56
CA ALA A 328 -35.58 -0.87 1.63
C ALA A 328 -34.89 0.51 1.52
N VAL A 329 -35.68 1.60 1.55
CA VAL A 329 -35.12 2.97 1.61
C VAL A 329 -34.42 3.21 2.95
N ILE A 330 -35.06 2.85 4.06
CA ILE A 330 -34.45 2.97 5.40
C ILE A 330 -33.14 2.17 5.52
N GLU A 331 -33.08 0.97 4.94
CA GLU A 331 -31.86 0.18 4.87
C GLU A 331 -30.73 0.96 4.21
N GLN A 332 -30.99 1.58 3.05
CA GLN A 332 -29.97 2.36 2.37
C GLN A 332 -29.60 3.65 3.08
N GLU A 333 -30.51 4.26 3.81
CA GLU A 333 -30.20 5.41 4.69
C GLU A 333 -29.22 5.01 5.80
N ARG A 334 -29.41 3.84 6.41
CA ARG A 334 -28.47 3.30 7.40
C ARG A 334 -27.10 2.94 6.79
N GLU A 335 -27.07 2.46 5.55
CA GLU A 335 -25.80 2.23 4.85
C GLU A 335 -25.06 3.55 4.54
N ILE A 336 -25.75 4.65 4.27
CA ILE A 336 -25.15 5.98 4.13
C ILE A 336 -24.54 6.43 5.47
N GLU A 337 -25.32 6.39 6.55
CA GLU A 337 -24.86 6.77 7.90
C GLU A 337 -23.60 5.94 8.31
N LYS A 338 -23.63 4.65 8.04
CA LYS A 338 -22.48 3.76 8.28
C LYS A 338 -21.26 4.17 7.46
N ALA A 339 -21.42 4.48 6.17
CA ALA A 339 -20.32 4.89 5.30
C ALA A 339 -19.74 6.27 5.72
N GLU A 340 -20.56 7.20 6.20
CA GLU A 340 -20.13 8.48 6.77
C GLU A 340 -19.37 8.27 8.09
N ALA A 341 -19.82 7.36 8.95
CA ALA A 341 -19.10 7.01 10.17
C ALA A 341 -17.72 6.39 9.85
N LEU A 342 -17.63 5.54 8.82
CA LEU A 342 -16.36 4.98 8.35
C LEU A 342 -15.42 6.06 7.77
N LEU A 343 -15.95 7.11 7.13
CA LEU A 343 -15.15 8.25 6.69
C LEU A 343 -14.54 9.00 7.87
N ASN A 344 -15.35 9.25 8.90
CA ASN A 344 -14.88 9.93 10.11
C ASN A 344 -13.85 9.09 10.87
N GLU A 345 -14.06 7.77 10.96
CA GLU A 345 -13.08 6.84 11.53
C GLU A 345 -11.75 6.88 10.75
N ALA A 346 -11.82 6.84 9.41
CA ALA A 346 -10.61 6.88 8.56
C ALA A 346 -9.84 8.20 8.73
N LEU A 347 -10.54 9.33 8.81
CA LEU A 347 -9.93 10.64 9.08
C LEU A 347 -9.23 10.68 10.44
N ALA A 348 -9.92 10.25 11.50
CA ALA A 348 -9.34 10.21 12.84
C ALA A 348 -8.13 9.24 12.92
N LYS A 349 -8.19 8.12 12.21
CA LYS A 349 -7.08 7.17 12.16
C LYS A 349 -5.86 7.72 11.43
N ILE A 350 -6.07 8.49 10.33
CA ILE A 350 -4.98 9.16 9.60
C ILE A 350 -4.37 10.24 10.48
N GLU A 351 -5.17 11.08 11.14
CA GLU A 351 -4.71 12.13 12.05
C GLU A 351 -3.85 11.54 13.17
N TYR A 352 -4.40 10.57 13.91
CA TYR A 352 -3.66 9.86 14.94
C TYR A 352 -2.38 9.21 14.41
N GLY A 353 -2.45 8.54 13.26
CA GLY A 353 -1.29 7.86 12.69
C GLY A 353 -0.18 8.82 12.27
N ILE A 354 -0.50 9.96 11.67
CA ILE A 354 0.48 10.98 11.30
C ILE A 354 1.11 11.59 12.56
N GLU A 355 0.30 11.96 13.55
CA GLU A 355 0.79 12.54 14.81
C GLU A 355 1.72 11.56 15.54
N ASP A 356 1.35 10.29 15.65
CA ASP A 356 2.16 9.23 16.25
C ASP A 356 3.53 9.08 15.55
N ARG A 357 3.55 9.10 14.22
CA ARG A 357 4.82 9.02 13.45
C ARG A 357 5.65 10.29 13.56
N LEU A 358 5.06 11.48 13.67
CA LEU A 358 5.80 12.72 13.90
C LEU A 358 6.51 12.70 15.25
N VAL A 359 5.84 12.23 16.31
CA VAL A 359 6.46 12.06 17.64
C VAL A 359 7.58 11.03 17.59
N GLU A 360 7.43 9.95 16.83
CA GLU A 360 8.47 8.94 16.64
C GLU A 360 9.70 9.53 15.93
N ILE A 361 9.51 10.33 14.88
CA ILE A 361 10.60 11.03 14.18
C ILE A 361 11.33 11.98 15.11
N GLU A 362 10.62 12.84 15.85
CA GLU A 362 11.21 13.79 16.79
C GLU A 362 12.04 13.05 17.86
N THR A 363 11.44 12.03 18.47
CA THR A 363 12.12 11.23 19.52
C THR A 363 13.36 10.51 18.97
N ALA A 364 13.27 9.94 17.76
CA ALA A 364 14.39 9.25 17.13
C ALA A 364 15.53 10.23 16.81
N ASN A 365 15.23 11.40 16.27
CA ASN A 365 16.21 12.44 15.94
C ASN A 365 16.89 12.99 17.19
N ASP A 366 16.16 13.25 18.26
CA ASP A 366 16.73 13.75 19.51
C ASP A 366 17.68 12.72 20.14
N ARG A 367 17.29 11.44 20.15
CA ARG A 367 18.16 10.36 20.61
C ARG A 367 19.39 10.20 19.72
N TYR A 368 19.24 10.32 18.39
CA TYR A 368 20.38 10.28 17.47
C TYR A 368 21.38 11.38 17.77
N LYS A 369 20.95 12.63 17.95
CA LYS A 369 21.81 13.78 18.28
C LYS A 369 22.59 13.56 19.59
N ILE A 370 21.96 12.99 20.61
CA ILE A 370 22.63 12.67 21.90
C ILE A 370 23.70 11.58 21.67
N LEU A 371 23.37 10.54 20.92
CA LEU A 371 24.29 9.44 20.63
C LEU A 371 25.49 9.94 19.81
N GLU A 372 25.28 10.73 18.77
CA GLU A 372 26.31 11.26 17.88
C GLU A 372 27.21 12.27 18.60
N GLY A 373 26.62 13.27 19.28
CA GLY A 373 27.34 14.40 19.86
C GLY A 373 28.14 14.04 21.12
N THR A 374 27.72 13.02 21.87
CA THR A 374 28.31 12.70 23.16
C THR A 374 28.76 11.25 23.27
N HIS A 375 27.84 10.30 23.14
CA HIS A 375 28.11 8.89 23.45
C HIS A 375 29.14 8.27 22.51
N LEU A 376 29.06 8.55 21.21
CA LEU A 376 29.99 8.00 20.22
C LEU A 376 31.40 8.47 20.47
N VAL A 377 31.59 9.75 20.78
CA VAL A 377 32.89 10.33 21.11
C VAL A 377 33.48 9.69 22.36
N GLN A 378 32.67 9.57 23.42
CA GLN A 378 33.07 8.91 24.67
C GLN A 378 33.40 7.42 24.47
N ALA A 379 32.59 6.69 23.75
CA ALA A 379 32.80 5.27 23.46
C ALA A 379 34.07 5.03 22.62
N ARG A 380 34.37 5.90 21.66
CA ARG A 380 35.63 5.86 20.87
C ARG A 380 36.84 6.13 21.75
N GLN A 381 36.80 7.16 22.59
CA GLN A 381 37.88 7.48 23.55
C GLN A 381 38.11 6.34 24.54
N LEU A 382 37.02 5.77 25.08
CA LEU A 382 37.10 4.63 25.99
C LEU A 382 37.77 3.43 25.31
N PHE A 383 37.34 3.06 24.09
CA PHE A 383 37.95 1.95 23.37
C PHE A 383 39.43 2.18 23.06
N GLN A 384 39.78 3.36 22.51
CA GLN A 384 41.18 3.71 22.19
C GLN A 384 42.08 3.73 23.45
N GLY A 385 41.60 4.32 24.54
CA GLY A 385 42.29 4.34 25.83
C GLY A 385 42.47 2.94 26.40
N SER A 386 41.44 2.11 26.36
CA SER A 386 41.49 0.72 26.82
C SER A 386 42.45 -0.13 25.98
N LEU A 387 42.49 0.07 24.65
CA LEU A 387 43.41 -0.63 23.77
C LEU A 387 44.87 -0.32 24.10
N LYS A 388 45.25 0.98 24.22
CA LYS A 388 46.60 1.39 24.61
C LYS A 388 46.98 0.88 25.99
N SER A 389 46.05 0.94 26.95
CA SER A 389 46.29 0.45 28.31
C SER A 389 46.45 -1.08 28.37
N TYR A 390 45.73 -1.81 27.54
CA TYR A 390 45.91 -3.27 27.39
C TYR A 390 47.30 -3.58 26.78
N GLU A 391 47.70 -2.89 25.71
CA GLU A 391 49.01 -3.07 25.06
C GLU A 391 50.16 -2.87 26.03
N THR A 392 50.06 -1.87 26.93
CA THR A 392 51.07 -1.59 27.96
C THR A 392 50.97 -2.50 29.17
N GLY A 393 49.92 -3.25 29.36
CA GLY A 393 49.68 -4.16 30.48
C GLY A 393 49.03 -3.52 31.70
N ALA A 394 48.53 -2.28 31.58
CA ALA A 394 47.85 -1.57 32.65
C ALA A 394 46.37 -1.95 32.80
N TYR A 395 45.79 -2.57 31.79
CA TYR A 395 44.36 -2.98 31.76
C TYR A 395 44.25 -4.48 31.45
N ASP A 396 43.15 -5.09 31.92
CA ASP A 396 42.80 -6.47 31.63
C ASP A 396 42.07 -6.57 30.28
N PHE A 397 42.02 -7.77 29.70
CA PHE A 397 41.36 -8.06 28.42
C PHE A 397 39.85 -7.84 28.51
N ASP A 398 39.22 -8.17 29.64
CA ASP A 398 37.78 -7.99 29.87
C ASP A 398 37.37 -6.52 29.76
N SER A 399 38.15 -5.61 30.31
CA SER A 399 37.89 -4.16 30.23
C SER A 399 38.00 -3.65 28.80
N LEU A 400 38.92 -4.16 27.98
CA LEU A 400 39.04 -3.85 26.57
C LEU A 400 37.85 -4.37 25.75
N ILE A 401 37.42 -5.62 25.99
CA ILE A 401 36.23 -6.19 25.30
C ILE A 401 34.97 -5.42 25.68
N ARG A 402 34.80 -5.04 26.96
CA ARG A 402 33.63 -4.21 27.35
C ARG A 402 33.63 -2.86 26.62
N ALA A 403 34.78 -2.21 26.50
CA ALA A 403 34.88 -0.97 25.75
C ALA A 403 34.56 -1.11 24.27
N GLN A 404 34.99 -2.22 23.67
CA GLN A 404 34.64 -2.56 22.26
C GLN A 404 33.12 -2.81 22.10
N HIS A 405 32.49 -3.52 23.03
CA HIS A 405 31.04 -3.74 23.00
C HIS A 405 30.28 -2.42 23.16
N THR A 406 30.71 -1.53 24.07
CA THR A 406 30.11 -0.20 24.24
C THR A 406 30.14 0.61 22.93
N LEU A 407 31.31 0.63 22.26
CA LEU A 407 31.44 1.33 20.98
C LEU A 407 30.48 0.74 19.89
N GLN A 408 30.43 -0.57 19.79
CA GLN A 408 29.56 -1.27 18.85
C GLN A 408 28.08 -1.00 19.14
N GLU A 409 27.67 -1.04 20.41
CA GLU A 409 26.29 -0.78 20.85
C GLU A 409 25.84 0.64 20.48
N VAL A 410 26.72 1.63 20.69
CA VAL A 410 26.43 3.02 20.32
C VAL A 410 26.29 3.16 18.80
N GLU A 411 27.21 2.59 17.99
CA GLU A 411 27.14 2.64 16.53
C GLU A 411 25.85 1.96 16.00
N LEU A 412 25.44 0.82 16.58
CA LEU A 412 24.20 0.14 16.22
C LEU A 412 22.95 0.93 16.66
N SER A 413 22.98 1.53 17.85
CA SER A 413 21.88 2.34 18.37
C SER A 413 21.67 3.60 17.52
N MET A 414 22.73 4.25 17.05
CA MET A 414 22.63 5.38 16.13
C MET A 414 21.93 4.98 14.82
N LEU A 415 22.37 3.89 14.21
CA LEU A 415 21.77 3.36 12.99
C LEU A 415 20.27 3.02 13.19
N GLU A 416 19.93 2.45 14.34
CA GLU A 416 18.53 2.14 14.67
C GLU A 416 17.68 3.39 14.79
N ARG A 417 18.17 4.46 15.40
CA ARG A 417 17.43 5.74 15.47
C ARG A 417 17.28 6.38 14.10
N GLU A 418 18.33 6.41 13.29
CA GLU A 418 18.28 6.93 11.92
C GLU A 418 17.23 6.18 11.07
N THR A 419 17.25 4.86 11.12
CA THR A 419 16.31 4.04 10.33
C THR A 419 14.90 4.05 10.89
N GLU A 420 14.70 4.23 12.21
CA GLU A 420 13.39 4.42 12.84
C GLU A 420 12.72 5.70 12.32
N ALA A 421 13.44 6.82 12.33
CA ALA A 421 12.94 8.07 11.77
C ALA A 421 12.60 7.95 10.27
N SER A 422 13.46 7.30 9.48
CA SER A 422 13.24 7.08 8.04
C SER A 422 12.03 6.16 7.77
N LEU A 423 11.81 5.16 8.61
CA LEU A 423 10.66 4.26 8.51
C LEU A 423 9.35 5.00 8.83
N ALA A 424 9.33 5.76 9.94
CA ALA A 424 8.19 6.58 10.32
C ALA A 424 7.84 7.60 9.22
N PHE A 425 8.85 8.19 8.58
CA PHE A 425 8.66 9.07 7.43
C PHE A 425 8.02 8.36 6.23
N ALA A 426 8.52 7.19 5.85
CA ALA A 426 7.93 6.40 4.76
C ALA A 426 6.47 5.99 5.05
N GLU A 427 6.12 5.77 6.32
CA GLU A 427 4.74 5.51 6.74
C GLU A 427 3.86 6.76 6.63
N ILE A 428 4.37 7.96 6.99
CA ILE A 428 3.67 9.23 6.76
C ILE A 428 3.40 9.42 5.26
N GLU A 429 4.39 9.23 4.39
CA GLU A 429 4.19 9.29 2.93
C GLU A 429 3.06 8.34 2.48
N GLY A 430 3.05 7.12 3.00
CA GLY A 430 1.98 6.16 2.78
C GLY A 430 0.62 6.64 3.26
N MET A 431 0.52 7.28 4.44
CA MET A 431 -0.73 7.81 5.00
C MET A 431 -1.23 9.04 4.26
N VAL A 432 -0.34 9.89 3.80
CA VAL A 432 -0.68 11.07 2.99
C VAL A 432 -1.05 10.69 1.55
N GLY A 433 -0.52 9.58 1.03
CA GLY A 433 -0.78 9.09 -0.32
C GLY A 433 0.06 9.75 -1.40
N ILE A 434 1.13 10.46 -1.04
CA ILE A 434 2.10 11.06 -1.95
C ILE A 434 3.53 10.77 -1.51
N VAL A 435 4.47 10.88 -2.44
CA VAL A 435 5.91 10.82 -2.14
C VAL A 435 6.42 12.24 -1.97
N MET A 436 6.92 12.57 -0.78
CA MET A 436 7.33 13.94 -0.41
C MET A 436 8.78 14.28 -0.78
N VAL A 437 9.63 13.27 -1.03
CA VAL A 437 11.07 13.49 -1.28
C VAL A 437 11.40 13.56 -2.77
N PRO A 438 12.18 14.56 -3.22
CA PRO A 438 12.53 14.75 -4.63
C PRO A 438 13.25 13.58 -5.31
N ALA A 439 13.98 12.76 -4.58
CA ALA A 439 14.60 11.55 -5.12
C ALA A 439 13.59 10.50 -5.62
N TYR A 440 12.33 10.65 -5.24
CA TYR A 440 11.18 9.86 -5.68
C TYR A 440 10.16 10.69 -6.48
N GLN A 441 10.50 11.91 -6.90
CA GLN A 441 9.61 12.91 -7.53
C GLN A 441 9.15 12.57 -8.95
N PHE A 442 8.97 11.32 -9.32
CA PHE A 442 8.41 10.96 -10.62
C PHE A 442 7.11 10.17 -10.54
N PHE A 443 6.17 10.70 -9.73
CA PHE A 443 4.75 10.42 -9.95
C PHE A 443 4.02 11.76 -10.13
N ASP A 444 4.21 12.39 -11.30
CA ASP A 444 3.24 13.31 -11.86
C ASP A 444 1.94 12.50 -11.98
N GLY A 445 0.85 12.94 -11.32
CA GLY A 445 -0.40 12.20 -11.15
C GLY A 445 -1.15 11.77 -12.42
N ARG A 446 -0.42 11.37 -13.44
CA ARG A 446 -0.86 10.72 -14.66
C ARG A 446 -0.44 9.27 -14.59
N MET A 447 -1.26 8.50 -13.87
CA MET A 447 -1.22 7.06 -14.08
C MET A 447 -1.79 6.72 -15.45
N PRO A 448 -1.17 5.77 -16.18
CA PRO A 448 -1.67 5.28 -17.45
C PRO A 448 -3.04 4.62 -17.34
#